data_8ce495284f9eb091419b82affbf5804a
#
_entry.id   8ce495284f9eb091419b82affbf5804a
#
_cell.length_a   1.000
_cell.length_b   1.000
_cell.length_c   1.000
_cell.angle_alpha   90.00
_cell.angle_beta   90.00
_cell.angle_gamma   90.00
#
_symmetry.space_group_name_H-M   'P 1'
#
loop_
_entity.id
_entity.type
_entity.pdbx_description
1 polymer ?
#
loop_
_entity_poly.entity_id
_entity_poly.type
_entity_poly.pdbx_seq_one_letter_code
_entity_poly.pdbx_strand_id
1 'polypeptide(L)'
;MKRIIALMLALLMVGAVMAACGDSNNTATTETKAADSKDTKTVDASKDLANVTSKGKLVVGITDFEPMDYQKDGQWIGFDADMAKAFAKSLGVEVEFVEIDWDNKILELDGGTIDCVWNGMTLTEEVTSAMLCSDPYCNNAQVVVVNKDVADKYATADACKELSFAVESGSAGQEQAEANGFKFTEVKDQATALMEVASGTCNAAIIDSLMAGAMIGEGTGYAQLTYTVSLNSEEYGVGFRKGSDLTAKCNEFFASAKADGSMAEIAKTYGVQEALIK
;
A
#
# COMPACT_ATOMS: atom_id res chain seq x y z
N MET A 1 15.21 -26.97 -47.18
CA MET A 1 14.95 -28.38 -47.56
C MET A 1 14.21 -29.06 -46.43
N LYS A 2 13.02 -29.61 -46.75
CA LYS A 2 12.17 -30.59 -46.03
C LYS A 2 11.63 -30.13 -44.63
N ARG A 3 10.38 -29.60 -44.45
CA ARG A 3 9.04 -30.26 -44.57
C ARG A 3 8.93 -31.58 -43.80
N ILE A 4 7.98 -31.58 -42.79
CA ILE A 4 6.93 -32.60 -42.52
C ILE A 4 6.10 -32.03 -41.34
N ILE A 5 4.95 -31.79 -41.50
CA ILE A 5 3.48 -31.92 -41.42
C ILE A 5 3.07 -33.29 -40.85
N ALA A 6 2.23 -33.33 -39.82
CA ALA A 6 1.15 -34.26 -39.50
C ALA A 6 0.35 -33.71 -38.30
N LEU A 7 -0.85 -33.24 -38.43
CA LEU A 7 -2.17 -33.85 -38.75
C LEU A 7 -2.81 -34.64 -37.60
N MET A 8 -3.87 -34.01 -37.01
CA MET A 8 -5.21 -34.48 -36.59
C MET A 8 -5.37 -35.82 -35.87
N LEU A 9 -6.20 -35.78 -34.79
CA LEU A 9 -7.45 -36.59 -34.76
C LEU A 9 -8.46 -36.05 -33.73
N ALA A 10 -9.63 -35.65 -34.22
CA ALA A 10 -10.84 -35.42 -33.45
C ALA A 10 -11.57 -36.74 -33.23
N LEU A 11 -12.18 -36.96 -32.07
CA LEU A 11 -13.18 -37.99 -31.87
C LEU A 11 -14.42 -37.43 -31.16
N LEU A 12 -15.48 -37.29 -31.94
CA LEU A 12 -16.87 -37.12 -31.49
C LEU A 12 -17.39 -38.47 -31.01
N MET A 13 -18.11 -38.53 -29.88
CA MET A 13 -19.13 -39.56 -29.65
C MET A 13 -20.45 -38.93 -29.22
N VAL A 14 -21.43 -39.12 -30.05
CA VAL A 14 -22.86 -38.93 -29.89
C VAL A 14 -23.49 -40.27 -29.45
N GLY A 15 -24.49 -40.22 -28.63
CA GLY A 15 -25.42 -41.35 -28.35
C GLY A 15 -26.11 -41.20 -27.02
N ALA A 16 -27.32 -41.05 -26.93
CA ALA A 16 -28.59 -41.47 -27.36
C ALA A 16 -29.60 -41.27 -26.19
N VAL A 17 -30.70 -40.65 -26.50
CA VAL A 17 -31.88 -40.46 -25.65
C VAL A 17 -32.64 -41.80 -25.52
N MET A 18 -33.08 -42.14 -24.32
CA MET A 18 -34.24 -43.02 -24.10
C MET A 18 -35.18 -42.39 -23.08
N ALA A 19 -36.39 -42.10 -23.54
CA ALA A 19 -37.51 -41.73 -22.73
C ALA A 19 -38.19 -42.94 -22.15
N ALA A 20 -38.57 -42.92 -20.86
CA ALA A 20 -39.60 -43.78 -20.30
C ALA A 20 -40.40 -42.96 -19.29
N CYS A 21 -41.68 -42.80 -19.59
CA CYS A 21 -42.72 -42.30 -18.67
C CYS A 21 -43.02 -43.30 -17.56
N GLY A 22 -43.22 -42.78 -16.34
CA GLY A 22 -43.75 -43.54 -15.22
C GLY A 22 -44.04 -42.62 -14.06
N ASP A 23 -45.33 -42.36 -13.87
CA ASP A 23 -45.94 -41.56 -12.80
C ASP A 23 -45.68 -42.20 -11.43
N SER A 24 -45.32 -41.43 -10.43
CA SER A 24 -45.80 -41.54 -9.04
C SER A 24 -45.17 -40.47 -8.13
N ASN A 25 -46.04 -39.70 -7.46
CA ASN A 25 -45.78 -38.74 -6.40
C ASN A 25 -44.77 -39.26 -5.38
N ASN A 26 -43.70 -38.51 -5.15
CA ASN A 26 -43.10 -38.43 -3.84
C ASN A 26 -42.30 -37.10 -3.70
N THR A 27 -42.75 -36.25 -2.79
CA THR A 27 -42.15 -34.97 -2.44
C THR A 27 -40.86 -35.24 -1.71
N ALA A 28 -39.73 -35.14 -2.40
CA ALA A 28 -38.40 -35.11 -1.81
C ALA A 28 -37.86 -33.67 -1.92
N THR A 29 -37.83 -33.00 -0.80
CA THR A 29 -37.17 -31.72 -0.58
C THR A 29 -35.66 -31.89 -0.90
N THR A 30 -35.23 -31.37 -2.03
CA THR A 30 -33.80 -31.31 -2.37
C THR A 30 -33.20 -30.16 -1.55
N GLU A 31 -32.59 -30.51 -0.43
CA GLU A 31 -31.65 -29.58 0.25
C GLU A 31 -30.50 -29.29 -0.66
N THR A 32 -30.51 -28.10 -1.22
CA THR A 32 -29.33 -27.49 -1.88
C THR A 32 -28.32 -27.23 -0.78
N LYS A 33 -27.30 -28.08 -0.70
CA LYS A 33 -26.16 -27.87 0.18
C LYS A 33 -25.50 -26.55 -0.24
N ALA A 34 -25.75 -25.50 0.54
CA ALA A 34 -25.06 -24.23 0.44
C ALA A 34 -23.56 -24.51 0.59
N ALA A 35 -22.79 -23.97 -0.33
CA ALA A 35 -21.34 -23.99 -0.27
C ALA A 35 -20.87 -23.37 1.06
N ASP A 36 -19.95 -24.08 1.67
CA ASP A 36 -19.23 -23.76 2.88
C ASP A 36 -18.81 -22.28 2.88
N SER A 37 -19.46 -21.45 3.68
CA SER A 37 -18.96 -20.12 3.99
C SER A 37 -17.69 -20.34 4.80
N LYS A 38 -16.53 -19.99 4.22
CA LYS A 38 -15.31 -19.85 4.99
C LYS A 38 -15.63 -19.01 6.22
N ASP A 39 -15.50 -19.63 7.39
CA ASP A 39 -15.49 -18.96 8.68
C ASP A 39 -14.38 -17.90 8.64
N THR A 40 -14.74 -16.67 8.32
CA THR A 40 -13.90 -15.52 8.58
C THR A 40 -13.81 -15.40 10.10
N LYS A 41 -12.77 -15.99 10.70
CA LYS A 41 -12.45 -15.76 12.10
C LYS A 41 -12.26 -14.25 12.25
N THR A 42 -13.23 -13.59 12.86
CA THR A 42 -13.09 -12.21 13.28
C THR A 42 -11.92 -12.16 14.27
N VAL A 43 -10.86 -11.48 13.93
CA VAL A 43 -9.69 -11.30 14.80
C VAL A 43 -10.11 -10.42 15.97
N ASP A 44 -9.92 -10.89 17.21
CA ASP A 44 -10.18 -10.09 18.42
C ASP A 44 -9.02 -9.09 18.61
N ALA A 45 -9.18 -7.90 18.06
CA ALA A 45 -8.15 -6.86 18.05
C ALA A 45 -7.70 -6.43 19.46
N SER A 46 -8.53 -6.59 20.50
CA SER A 46 -8.14 -6.30 21.88
C SER A 46 -7.05 -7.22 22.43
N LYS A 47 -6.66 -8.23 21.67
CA LYS A 47 -5.60 -9.21 21.98
C LYS A 47 -4.45 -9.20 20.99
N ASP A 48 -4.35 -8.20 20.15
CA ASP A 48 -3.31 -8.13 19.11
C ASP A 48 -1.92 -8.20 19.71
N LEU A 49 -1.65 -7.50 20.80
CA LEU A 49 -0.38 -7.58 21.52
C LEU A 49 -0.08 -9.01 21.99
N ALA A 50 -1.05 -9.69 22.59
CA ALA A 50 -0.89 -11.08 23.03
C ALA A 50 -0.65 -12.02 21.84
N ASN A 51 -1.36 -11.80 20.72
CA ASN A 51 -1.20 -12.58 19.50
C ASN A 51 0.19 -12.39 18.90
N VAL A 52 0.66 -11.14 18.76
CA VAL A 52 2.00 -10.79 18.25
C VAL A 52 3.07 -11.40 19.15
N THR A 53 2.96 -11.26 20.47
CA THR A 53 3.93 -11.81 21.43
C THR A 53 3.94 -13.34 21.38
N SER A 54 2.79 -14.00 21.30
CA SER A 54 2.71 -15.46 21.28
C SER A 54 3.25 -16.08 20.00
N LYS A 55 3.06 -15.43 18.83
CA LYS A 55 3.63 -15.86 17.55
C LYS A 55 5.08 -15.45 17.36
N GLY A 56 5.64 -14.59 18.25
CA GLY A 56 7.02 -14.15 18.25
C GLY A 56 7.38 -13.18 17.12
N LYS A 57 6.40 -12.63 16.41
CA LYS A 57 6.66 -11.69 15.32
C LYS A 57 5.55 -10.66 15.14
N LEU A 58 5.94 -9.45 14.72
CA LEU A 58 5.06 -8.38 14.22
C LEU A 58 5.07 -8.42 12.69
N VAL A 59 3.91 -8.57 12.07
CA VAL A 59 3.78 -8.57 10.59
C VAL A 59 3.34 -7.19 10.14
N VAL A 60 4.17 -6.54 9.33
CA VAL A 60 3.99 -5.16 8.86
C VAL A 60 3.69 -5.14 7.38
N GLY A 61 2.56 -4.55 6.99
CA GLY A 61 2.19 -4.32 5.59
C GLY A 61 2.88 -3.07 5.04
N ILE A 62 3.56 -3.22 3.91
CA ILE A 62 4.36 -2.18 3.24
C ILE A 62 4.23 -2.23 1.73
N THR A 63 4.65 -1.15 1.06
CA THR A 63 4.96 -1.09 -0.39
C THR A 63 6.38 -0.57 -0.60
N ASP A 64 6.91 -0.60 -1.82
CA ASP A 64 8.21 0.02 -2.15
C ASP A 64 8.07 1.53 -2.19
N PHE A 65 8.55 2.18 -1.13
CA PHE A 65 8.43 3.61 -0.89
C PHE A 65 9.72 4.20 -0.28
N GLU A 66 10.75 4.46 -1.09
CA GLU A 66 11.94 5.17 -0.62
C GLU A 66 11.60 6.64 -0.25
N PRO A 67 12.01 7.18 0.93
CA PRO A 67 12.97 6.63 1.88
C PRO A 67 12.33 5.94 3.10
N MET A 68 11.03 5.67 3.08
CA MET A 68 10.30 5.11 4.22
C MET A 68 10.50 3.59 4.33
N ASP A 69 10.21 2.85 3.25
CA ASP A 69 10.38 1.41 3.14
C ASP A 69 10.84 1.06 1.73
N TYR A 70 12.02 0.48 1.60
CA TYR A 70 12.55 0.06 0.30
C TYR A 70 13.56 -1.07 0.45
N GLN A 71 13.85 -1.77 -0.64
CA GLN A 71 14.77 -2.89 -0.62
C GLN A 71 16.20 -2.47 -0.97
N LYS A 72 17.16 -2.92 -0.15
CA LYS A 72 18.58 -2.87 -0.44
C LYS A 72 19.24 -4.19 -0.07
N ASP A 73 19.94 -4.78 -1.03
CA ASP A 73 20.63 -6.08 -0.86
C ASP A 73 19.67 -7.19 -0.36
N GLY A 74 18.39 -7.15 -0.79
CA GLY A 74 17.35 -8.11 -0.40
C GLY A 74 16.79 -7.92 1.00
N GLN A 75 17.05 -6.79 1.63
CA GLN A 75 16.51 -6.45 2.95
C GLN A 75 15.69 -5.17 2.87
N TRP A 76 14.57 -5.14 3.58
CA TRP A 76 13.79 -3.94 3.78
C TRP A 76 14.52 -2.99 4.73
N ILE A 77 14.76 -1.78 4.27
CA ILE A 77 15.35 -0.65 5.01
C ILE A 77 14.50 0.61 4.76
N GLY A 78 14.80 1.67 5.46
CA GLY A 78 14.08 2.93 5.39
C GLY A 78 13.69 3.42 6.77
N PHE A 79 13.19 4.63 6.84
CA PHE A 79 12.81 5.22 8.12
C PHE A 79 11.73 4.39 8.82
N ASP A 80 10.64 4.08 8.14
CA ASP A 80 9.53 3.30 8.70
C ASP A 80 9.93 1.86 8.96
N ALA A 81 10.68 1.22 8.04
CA ALA A 81 11.18 -0.13 8.23
C ALA A 81 12.05 -0.23 9.49
N ASP A 82 12.95 0.73 9.74
CA ASP A 82 13.82 0.69 10.91
C ASP A 82 13.08 1.06 12.20
N MET A 83 12.09 1.96 12.14
CA MET A 83 11.18 2.23 13.25
C MET A 83 10.33 1.00 13.60
N ALA A 84 9.80 0.28 12.60
CA ALA A 84 9.04 -0.96 12.82
C ALA A 84 9.90 -2.07 13.43
N LYS A 85 11.17 -2.22 12.99
CA LYS A 85 12.14 -3.12 13.62
C LYS A 85 12.39 -2.76 15.09
N ALA A 86 12.56 -1.47 15.38
CA ALA A 86 12.77 -0.99 16.75
C ALA A 86 11.54 -1.21 17.63
N PHE A 87 10.34 -0.99 17.08
CA PHE A 87 9.08 -1.28 17.77
C PHE A 87 8.91 -2.77 18.06
N ALA A 88 9.08 -3.65 17.07
CA ALA A 88 9.03 -5.10 17.26
C ALA A 88 10.01 -5.55 18.36
N LYS A 89 11.23 -5.04 18.33
CA LYS A 89 12.23 -5.30 19.36
C LYS A 89 11.78 -4.85 20.75
N SER A 90 11.09 -3.71 20.86
CA SER A 90 10.55 -3.22 22.14
C SER A 90 9.48 -4.13 22.72
N LEU A 91 8.74 -4.85 21.84
CA LEU A 91 7.76 -5.86 22.20
C LEU A 91 8.41 -7.24 22.49
N GLY A 92 9.71 -7.40 22.26
CA GLY A 92 10.43 -8.66 22.41
C GLY A 92 10.14 -9.68 21.29
N VAL A 93 9.80 -9.21 20.08
CA VAL A 93 9.48 -10.04 18.93
C VAL A 93 10.30 -9.63 17.70
N GLU A 94 10.34 -10.49 16.68
CA GLU A 94 10.91 -10.18 15.37
C GLU A 94 9.92 -9.39 14.52
N VAL A 95 10.40 -8.68 13.48
CA VAL A 95 9.57 -8.05 12.46
C VAL A 95 9.53 -8.92 11.20
N GLU A 96 8.37 -9.01 10.56
CA GLU A 96 8.18 -9.59 9.24
C GLU A 96 7.51 -8.54 8.36
N PHE A 97 8.12 -8.22 7.22
CA PHE A 97 7.54 -7.30 6.24
C PHE A 97 6.81 -8.09 5.16
N VAL A 98 5.59 -7.67 4.85
CA VAL A 98 4.76 -8.22 3.78
C VAL A 98 4.46 -7.09 2.81
N GLU A 99 4.93 -7.24 1.57
CA GLU A 99 4.55 -6.34 0.48
C GLU A 99 3.09 -6.58 0.13
N ILE A 100 2.27 -5.53 0.19
CA ILE A 100 0.83 -5.58 -0.08
C ILE A 100 0.48 -4.73 -1.30
N ASP A 101 -0.67 -4.99 -1.91
CA ASP A 101 -1.29 -4.00 -2.78
C ASP A 101 -1.93 -2.93 -1.89
N TRP A 102 -1.54 -1.67 -2.08
CA TRP A 102 -1.92 -0.58 -1.18
C TRP A 102 -3.43 -0.38 -1.06
N ASP A 103 -4.16 -0.59 -2.14
CA ASP A 103 -5.62 -0.56 -2.17
C ASP A 103 -6.27 -1.61 -1.24
N ASN A 104 -5.58 -2.70 -0.95
CA ASN A 104 -6.03 -3.78 -0.09
C ASN A 104 -5.59 -3.62 1.39
N LYS A 105 -4.91 -2.55 1.78
CA LYS A 105 -4.34 -2.34 3.13
C LYS A 105 -5.32 -2.59 4.27
N ILE A 106 -6.56 -2.11 4.13
CA ILE A 106 -7.62 -2.29 5.13
C ILE A 106 -8.05 -3.76 5.19
N LEU A 107 -8.25 -4.40 4.04
CA LEU A 107 -8.66 -5.79 3.94
C LEU A 107 -7.61 -6.75 4.54
N GLU A 108 -6.31 -6.52 4.23
CA GLU A 108 -5.20 -7.31 4.75
C GLU A 108 -5.09 -7.17 6.28
N LEU A 109 -5.29 -5.95 6.79
CA LEU A 109 -5.28 -5.66 8.22
C LEU A 109 -6.44 -6.34 8.95
N ASP A 110 -7.67 -6.17 8.46
CA ASP A 110 -8.88 -6.76 9.05
C ASP A 110 -8.90 -8.29 8.95
N GLY A 111 -8.36 -8.82 7.86
CA GLY A 111 -8.19 -10.26 7.64
C GLY A 111 -7.12 -10.91 8.52
N GLY A 112 -6.29 -10.11 9.20
CA GLY A 112 -5.21 -10.60 10.08
C GLY A 112 -3.99 -11.16 9.32
N THR A 113 -3.85 -10.86 8.03
CA THR A 113 -2.66 -11.17 7.24
C THR A 113 -1.47 -10.35 7.73
N ILE A 114 -1.72 -9.09 8.10
CA ILE A 114 -0.79 -8.17 8.72
C ILE A 114 -1.30 -7.71 10.09
N ASP A 115 -0.40 -7.25 10.95
CA ASP A 115 -0.73 -6.72 12.28
C ASP A 115 -0.86 -5.20 12.29
N CYS A 116 -0.12 -4.54 11.41
CA CYS A 116 -0.20 -3.09 11.20
C CYS A 116 0.16 -2.73 9.76
N VAL A 117 -0.25 -1.54 9.33
CA VAL A 117 0.19 -0.86 8.11
C VAL A 117 1.16 0.23 8.54
N TRP A 118 2.41 0.16 8.08
CA TRP A 118 3.44 1.14 8.43
C TRP A 118 4.29 1.45 7.21
N ASN A 119 3.93 2.46 6.42
CA ASN A 119 4.49 2.76 5.09
C ASN A 119 4.26 4.21 4.68
N GLY A 120 4.67 5.17 5.50
CA GLY A 120 4.35 6.57 5.20
C GLY A 120 2.85 6.77 5.00
N MET A 121 2.04 6.10 5.82
CA MET A 121 0.59 6.07 5.61
C MET A 121 -0.05 7.39 5.99
N THR A 122 -0.60 8.08 5.00
CA THR A 122 -1.37 9.32 5.21
C THR A 122 -2.63 9.06 6.02
N LEU A 123 -2.86 9.87 7.04
CA LEU A 123 -4.04 9.81 7.90
C LEU A 123 -5.25 10.45 7.21
N THR A 124 -5.69 9.86 6.10
CA THR A 124 -6.90 10.31 5.38
C THR A 124 -8.18 10.00 6.16
N GLU A 125 -9.32 10.56 5.72
CA GLU A 125 -10.61 10.25 6.34
C GLU A 125 -10.96 8.77 6.18
N GLU A 126 -10.64 8.16 5.04
CA GLU A 126 -10.81 6.72 4.81
C GLU A 126 -10.03 5.91 5.83
N VAL A 127 -8.73 6.17 5.96
CA VAL A 127 -7.82 5.45 6.86
C VAL A 127 -8.27 5.59 8.31
N THR A 128 -8.50 6.81 8.79
CA THR A 128 -8.90 7.07 10.20
C THR A 128 -10.31 6.56 10.51
N SER A 129 -11.17 6.45 9.49
CA SER A 129 -12.49 5.81 9.63
C SER A 129 -12.42 4.29 9.67
N ALA A 130 -11.46 3.65 9.03
CA ALA A 130 -11.31 2.20 8.94
C ALA A 130 -10.38 1.61 10.00
N MET A 131 -9.32 2.32 10.38
CA MET A 131 -8.27 1.85 11.27
C MET A 131 -8.25 2.62 12.60
N LEU A 132 -7.59 2.06 13.62
CA LEU A 132 -7.14 2.79 14.80
C LEU A 132 -5.68 3.19 14.56
N CYS A 133 -5.45 4.50 14.34
CA CYS A 133 -4.14 5.00 13.97
C CYS A 133 -3.32 5.44 15.19
N SER A 134 -1.99 5.36 15.07
CA SER A 134 -1.08 5.97 16.03
C SER A 134 -1.20 7.49 16.04
N ASP A 135 -0.56 8.14 17.01
CA ASP A 135 -0.26 9.57 16.92
C ASP A 135 0.58 9.83 15.67
N PRO A 136 0.39 10.98 15.00
CA PRO A 136 1.15 11.32 13.81
C PRO A 136 2.65 11.50 14.13
N TYR A 137 3.51 11.08 13.20
CA TYR A 137 4.96 11.12 13.41
C TYR A 137 5.74 11.93 12.38
N CYS A 138 5.24 12.06 11.15
CA CYS A 138 5.84 12.85 10.07
C CYS A 138 4.82 13.74 9.38
N ASN A 139 5.28 14.91 8.91
CA ASN A 139 4.56 15.74 7.95
C ASN A 139 4.90 15.30 6.52
N ASN A 140 3.94 15.41 5.62
CA ASN A 140 4.07 15.15 4.19
C ASN A 140 3.16 16.07 3.37
N ALA A 141 3.22 15.92 2.06
CA ALA A 141 2.29 16.50 1.09
C ALA A 141 2.25 15.65 -0.17
N GLN A 142 1.15 15.65 -0.88
CA GLN A 142 1.06 15.11 -2.23
C GLN A 142 1.55 16.15 -3.23
N VAL A 143 2.50 15.77 -4.09
CA VAL A 143 3.12 16.68 -5.06
C VAL A 143 2.95 16.21 -6.49
N VAL A 144 2.82 17.16 -7.41
CA VAL A 144 2.76 16.89 -8.84
C VAL A 144 4.18 16.78 -9.39
N VAL A 145 4.52 15.63 -9.95
CA VAL A 145 5.79 15.35 -10.64
C VAL A 145 5.59 15.45 -12.15
N VAL A 146 6.50 16.16 -12.82
CA VAL A 146 6.54 16.33 -14.28
C VAL A 146 7.98 16.27 -14.78
N ASN A 147 8.15 16.19 -16.11
CA ASN A 147 9.48 16.40 -16.71
C ASN A 147 9.93 17.85 -16.51
N LYS A 148 11.21 18.07 -16.22
CA LYS A 148 11.81 19.40 -16.00
C LYS A 148 11.57 20.37 -17.16
N ASP A 149 11.59 19.86 -18.39
CA ASP A 149 11.49 20.69 -19.60
C ASP A 149 10.13 21.39 -19.73
N VAL A 150 9.12 20.95 -18.98
CA VAL A 150 7.77 21.50 -19.02
C VAL A 150 7.29 22.09 -17.69
N ALA A 151 8.10 22.00 -16.64
CA ALA A 151 7.74 22.35 -15.27
C ALA A 151 7.13 23.75 -15.11
N ASP A 152 7.70 24.75 -15.78
CA ASP A 152 7.24 26.15 -15.73
C ASP A 152 5.79 26.32 -16.18
N LYS A 153 5.26 25.39 -16.98
CA LYS A 153 3.88 25.42 -17.47
C LYS A 153 2.88 24.91 -16.43
N TYR A 154 3.35 24.15 -15.43
CA TYR A 154 2.52 23.39 -14.49
C TYR A 154 2.78 23.80 -13.04
N ALA A 155 2.88 25.11 -12.80
CA ALA A 155 3.14 25.69 -11.49
C ALA A 155 1.90 25.82 -10.60
N THR A 156 0.71 25.49 -11.10
CA THR A 156 -0.56 25.49 -10.33
C THR A 156 -1.39 24.26 -10.65
N ALA A 157 -2.25 23.84 -9.71
CA ALA A 157 -3.14 22.70 -9.92
C ALA A 157 -4.05 22.90 -11.15
N ASP A 158 -4.57 24.12 -11.37
CA ASP A 158 -5.39 24.43 -12.54
C ASP A 158 -4.63 24.22 -13.86
N ALA A 159 -3.36 24.55 -13.92
CA ALA A 159 -2.53 24.34 -15.10
C ALA A 159 -2.31 22.84 -15.41
N CYS A 160 -2.45 21.98 -14.40
CA CYS A 160 -2.24 20.53 -14.53
C CYS A 160 -3.47 19.76 -15.06
N LYS A 161 -4.64 20.38 -15.19
CA LYS A 161 -5.94 19.71 -15.53
C LYS A 161 -5.94 18.93 -16.84
N GLU A 162 -5.11 19.30 -17.79
CA GLU A 162 -5.04 18.63 -19.09
C GLU A 162 -4.02 17.47 -19.11
N LEU A 163 -3.25 17.29 -18.03
CA LEU A 163 -2.27 16.20 -17.93
C LEU A 163 -2.97 14.85 -17.70
N SER A 164 -2.30 13.78 -18.13
CA SER A 164 -2.59 12.42 -17.71
C SER A 164 -1.65 12.04 -16.58
N PHE A 165 -2.19 11.59 -15.46
CA PHE A 165 -1.43 11.25 -14.27
C PHE A 165 -1.27 9.75 -14.09
N ALA A 166 -0.18 9.32 -13.48
CA ALA A 166 -0.06 8.03 -12.82
C ALA A 166 -0.18 8.25 -11.30
N VAL A 167 -0.98 7.43 -10.63
CA VAL A 167 -1.19 7.47 -9.18
C VAL A 167 -1.22 6.04 -8.63
N GLU A 168 -0.71 5.84 -7.43
CA GLU A 168 -0.85 4.55 -6.74
C GLU A 168 -2.31 4.33 -6.35
N SER A 169 -2.86 3.14 -6.65
CA SER A 169 -4.24 2.79 -6.35
C SER A 169 -4.50 2.81 -4.84
N GLY A 170 -5.60 3.44 -4.39
CA GLY A 170 -5.98 3.57 -2.98
C GLY A 170 -5.08 4.49 -2.16
N SER A 171 -4.26 5.35 -2.80
CA SER A 171 -3.36 6.29 -2.12
C SER A 171 -3.99 7.67 -1.90
N ALA A 172 -3.38 8.46 -1.02
CA ALA A 172 -3.69 9.89 -0.88
C ALA A 172 -3.46 10.66 -2.19
N GLY A 173 -2.51 10.21 -3.02
CA GLY A 173 -2.28 10.76 -4.36
C GLY A 173 -3.47 10.57 -5.29
N GLN A 174 -4.12 9.40 -5.24
CA GLN A 174 -5.37 9.16 -5.96
C GLN A 174 -6.48 10.07 -5.45
N GLU A 175 -6.68 10.18 -4.12
CA GLU A 175 -7.67 11.10 -3.54
C GLU A 175 -7.46 12.55 -4.03
N GLN A 176 -6.19 13.00 -4.13
CA GLN A 176 -5.87 14.32 -4.66
C GLN A 176 -6.15 14.46 -6.16
N ALA A 177 -5.93 13.41 -6.95
CA ALA A 177 -6.27 13.41 -8.37
C ALA A 177 -7.79 13.56 -8.58
N GLU A 178 -8.58 12.82 -7.81
CA GLU A 178 -10.04 12.87 -7.82
C GLU A 178 -10.58 14.25 -7.40
N ALA A 179 -10.06 14.76 -6.26
CA ALA A 179 -10.47 16.05 -5.71
C ALA A 179 -10.20 17.23 -6.66
N ASN A 180 -9.14 17.15 -7.47
CA ASN A 180 -8.78 18.17 -8.47
C ASN A 180 -9.40 17.91 -9.85
N GLY A 181 -10.09 16.79 -10.04
CA GLY A 181 -10.69 16.40 -11.33
C GLY A 181 -9.67 16.06 -12.40
N PHE A 182 -8.49 15.56 -12.01
CA PHE A 182 -7.44 15.14 -12.93
C PHE A 182 -7.78 13.81 -13.61
N LYS A 183 -7.26 13.60 -14.82
CA LYS A 183 -7.33 12.31 -15.53
C LYS A 183 -6.17 11.46 -15.07
N PHE A 184 -6.41 10.28 -14.53
CA PHE A 184 -5.35 9.43 -14.03
C PHE A 184 -5.50 7.96 -14.45
N THR A 185 -4.40 7.25 -14.34
CA THR A 185 -4.29 5.79 -14.44
C THR A 185 -3.71 5.29 -13.12
N GLU A 186 -4.37 4.31 -12.53
CA GLU A 186 -3.90 3.64 -11.32
C GLU A 186 -2.72 2.73 -11.63
N VAL A 187 -1.73 2.75 -10.77
CA VAL A 187 -0.55 1.89 -10.79
C VAL A 187 -0.37 1.20 -9.44
N LYS A 188 0.51 0.20 -9.39
CA LYS A 188 0.72 -0.63 -8.20
C LYS A 188 1.31 0.14 -7.02
N ASP A 189 2.26 1.02 -7.29
CA ASP A 189 3.03 1.78 -6.30
C ASP A 189 3.53 3.11 -6.87
N GLN A 190 4.00 4.00 -6.00
CA GLN A 190 4.47 5.33 -6.40
C GLN A 190 5.78 5.27 -7.20
N ALA A 191 6.63 4.27 -6.97
CA ALA A 191 7.84 4.06 -7.76
C ALA A 191 7.48 3.74 -9.23
N THR A 192 6.43 2.94 -9.45
CA THR A 192 5.85 2.71 -10.79
C THR A 192 5.29 4.01 -11.39
N ALA A 193 4.61 4.85 -10.59
CA ALA A 193 4.13 6.15 -11.08
C ALA A 193 5.27 7.03 -11.59
N LEU A 194 6.41 7.09 -10.91
CA LEU A 194 7.61 7.79 -11.39
C LEU A 194 8.16 7.20 -12.69
N MET A 195 8.17 5.87 -12.84
CA MET A 195 8.60 5.20 -14.08
C MET A 195 7.69 5.55 -15.26
N GLU A 196 6.38 5.64 -15.06
CA GLU A 196 5.42 6.03 -16.11
C GLU A 196 5.68 7.45 -16.62
N VAL A 197 6.04 8.39 -15.74
CA VAL A 197 6.43 9.75 -16.14
C VAL A 197 7.81 9.76 -16.83
N ALA A 198 8.77 9.04 -16.28
CA ALA A 198 10.13 8.99 -16.83
C ALA A 198 10.17 8.36 -18.24
N SER A 199 9.30 7.38 -18.51
CA SER A 199 9.16 6.74 -19.82
C SER A 199 8.31 7.56 -20.81
N GLY A 200 7.57 8.57 -20.32
CA GLY A 200 6.65 9.37 -21.13
C GLY A 200 5.29 8.70 -21.40
N THR A 201 4.96 7.62 -20.71
CA THR A 201 3.64 6.97 -20.78
C THR A 201 2.56 7.88 -20.17
N CYS A 202 2.85 8.47 -19.00
CA CYS A 202 2.05 9.53 -18.38
C CYS A 202 2.76 10.88 -18.46
N ASN A 203 1.98 11.97 -18.44
CA ASN A 203 2.54 13.32 -18.45
C ASN A 203 3.05 13.74 -17.07
N ALA A 204 2.42 13.22 -16.01
CA ALA A 204 2.67 13.57 -14.62
C ALA A 204 2.40 12.39 -13.69
N ALA A 205 2.85 12.50 -12.44
CA ALA A 205 2.45 11.64 -11.33
C ALA A 205 2.06 12.51 -10.13
N ILE A 206 1.27 11.93 -9.22
CA ILE A 206 1.07 12.47 -7.89
C ILE A 206 1.69 11.46 -6.93
N ILE A 207 2.66 11.90 -6.15
CA ILE A 207 3.37 11.10 -5.16
C ILE A 207 3.63 11.90 -3.90
N ASP A 208 4.07 11.22 -2.87
CA ASP A 208 4.49 11.81 -1.60
C ASP A 208 5.73 12.68 -1.77
N SER A 209 5.73 13.83 -1.12
CA SER A 209 6.84 14.80 -1.16
C SER A 209 8.14 14.22 -0.61
N LEU A 210 8.08 13.31 0.37
CA LEU A 210 9.26 12.65 0.91
C LEU A 210 9.87 11.70 -0.11
N MET A 211 9.06 10.94 -0.87
CA MET A 211 9.57 10.13 -1.99
C MET A 211 10.13 11.03 -3.10
N ALA A 212 9.42 12.10 -3.47
CA ALA A 212 9.92 13.04 -4.49
C ALA A 212 11.28 13.62 -4.09
N GLY A 213 11.45 13.99 -2.82
CA GLY A 213 12.71 14.52 -2.30
C GLY A 213 13.85 13.51 -2.30
N ALA A 214 13.57 12.21 -2.12
CA ALA A 214 14.58 11.16 -2.11
C ALA A 214 14.95 10.69 -3.53
N MET A 215 13.96 10.56 -4.42
CA MET A 215 14.14 9.87 -5.70
C MET A 215 14.37 10.81 -6.90
N ILE A 216 14.02 12.11 -6.79
CA ILE A 216 14.10 13.08 -7.89
C ILE A 216 15.27 14.04 -7.66
N GLY A 217 16.13 14.19 -8.67
CA GLY A 217 17.21 15.16 -8.64
C GLY A 217 18.52 14.64 -9.26
N GLU A 218 19.55 15.47 -9.23
CA GLU A 218 20.87 15.09 -9.74
C GLU A 218 21.46 13.91 -8.94
N GLY A 219 21.98 12.93 -9.65
CA GLY A 219 22.57 11.72 -9.04
C GLY A 219 21.55 10.61 -8.76
N THR A 220 20.26 10.83 -8.99
CA THR A 220 19.19 9.82 -8.88
C THR A 220 18.84 9.24 -10.25
N GLY A 221 18.01 8.17 -10.24
CA GLY A 221 17.44 7.58 -11.46
C GLY A 221 16.48 8.49 -12.23
N TYR A 222 16.01 9.58 -11.58
CA TYR A 222 14.98 10.48 -12.09
C TYR A 222 15.46 11.93 -12.22
N ALA A 223 16.72 12.12 -12.64
CA ALA A 223 17.34 13.44 -12.82
C ALA A 223 16.61 14.35 -13.82
N GLN A 224 15.83 13.77 -14.74
CA GLN A 224 15.02 14.51 -15.74
C GLN A 224 13.66 14.97 -15.18
N LEU A 225 13.24 14.50 -14.02
CA LEU A 225 11.98 14.87 -13.39
C LEU A 225 12.17 16.00 -12.37
N THR A 226 11.07 16.65 -12.06
CA THR A 226 10.95 17.61 -10.95
C THR A 226 9.52 17.61 -10.42
N TYR A 227 9.31 18.12 -9.23
CA TYR A 227 7.97 18.35 -8.70
C TYR A 227 7.66 19.85 -8.63
N THR A 228 6.40 20.22 -8.84
CA THR A 228 5.99 21.63 -9.05
C THR A 228 4.96 22.11 -8.05
N VAL A 229 3.87 21.36 -7.87
CA VAL A 229 2.71 21.77 -7.07
C VAL A 229 2.58 20.86 -5.86
N SER A 230 2.44 21.45 -4.68
CA SER A 230 1.94 20.75 -3.49
C SER A 230 0.42 20.88 -3.48
N LEU A 231 -0.28 19.75 -3.48
CA LEU A 231 -1.74 19.70 -3.57
C LEU A 231 -2.41 19.79 -2.20
N ASN A 232 -1.72 19.37 -1.13
CA ASN A 232 -2.22 19.36 0.24
C ASN A 232 -1.07 19.51 1.25
N SER A 233 -1.43 19.38 2.53
CA SER A 233 -0.52 19.13 3.65
C SER A 233 -1.14 18.02 4.48
N GLU A 234 -0.37 17.02 4.85
CA GLU A 234 -0.85 15.79 5.49
C GLU A 234 0.15 15.26 6.51
N GLU A 235 -0.27 14.26 7.28
CA GLU A 235 0.54 13.63 8.33
C GLU A 235 0.53 12.11 8.16
N TYR A 236 1.62 11.45 8.53
CA TYR A 236 1.73 10.00 8.55
C TYR A 236 1.45 9.42 9.92
N GLY A 237 0.79 8.28 9.94
CA GLY A 237 0.56 7.45 11.11
C GLY A 237 0.67 5.96 10.80
N VAL A 238 0.69 5.14 11.84
CA VAL A 238 0.67 3.67 11.74
C VAL A 238 -0.77 3.19 11.94
N GLY A 239 -1.26 2.34 11.04
CA GLY A 239 -2.61 1.80 11.09
C GLY A 239 -2.66 0.44 11.78
N PHE A 240 -3.58 0.30 12.72
CA PHE A 240 -3.90 -0.94 13.41
C PHE A 240 -5.39 -1.26 13.27
N ARG A 241 -5.78 -2.51 13.52
CA ARG A 241 -7.19 -2.89 13.57
C ARG A 241 -7.96 -2.05 14.60
N LYS A 242 -9.21 -1.72 14.33
CA LYS A 242 -10.05 -1.02 15.30
C LYS A 242 -10.14 -1.80 16.62
N GLY A 243 -9.83 -1.12 17.71
CA GLY A 243 -9.79 -1.72 19.04
C GLY A 243 -8.49 -2.44 19.39
N SER A 244 -7.45 -2.34 18.53
CA SER A 244 -6.15 -2.97 18.79
C SER A 244 -5.43 -2.32 19.98
N ASP A 245 -4.93 -3.15 20.89
CA ASP A 245 -4.10 -2.73 22.01
C ASP A 245 -2.65 -2.42 21.61
N LEU A 246 -2.24 -2.75 20.37
CA LEU A 246 -0.94 -2.38 19.81
C LEU A 246 -0.80 -0.87 19.56
N THR A 247 -1.90 -0.17 19.28
CA THR A 247 -1.87 1.28 19.00
C THR A 247 -1.32 2.07 20.19
N ALA A 248 -1.80 1.76 21.40
CA ALA A 248 -1.30 2.38 22.62
C ALA A 248 0.20 2.07 22.83
N LYS A 249 0.63 0.84 22.52
CA LYS A 249 2.04 0.44 22.60
C LYS A 249 2.92 1.16 21.57
N CYS A 250 2.40 1.41 20.37
CA CYS A 250 3.11 2.20 19.35
C CYS A 250 3.29 3.66 19.81
N ASN A 251 2.26 4.27 20.39
CA ASN A 251 2.35 5.64 20.91
C ASN A 251 3.32 5.74 22.11
N GLU A 252 3.30 4.76 23.03
CA GLU A 252 4.30 4.67 24.11
C GLU A 252 5.74 4.57 23.54
N PHE A 253 5.92 3.73 22.51
CA PHE A 253 7.20 3.58 21.82
C PHE A 253 7.63 4.89 21.14
N PHE A 254 6.75 5.58 20.41
CA PHE A 254 7.05 6.87 19.79
C PHE A 254 7.45 7.92 20.82
N ALA A 255 6.73 8.01 21.92
CA ALA A 255 7.07 8.93 23.01
C ALA A 255 8.47 8.64 23.57
N SER A 256 8.81 7.36 23.76
CA SER A 256 10.14 6.95 24.23
C SER A 256 11.23 7.27 23.21
N ALA A 257 11.02 6.92 21.93
CA ALA A 257 12.00 7.13 20.86
C ALA A 257 12.22 8.61 20.52
N LYS A 258 11.18 9.47 20.73
CA LYS A 258 11.34 10.93 20.68
C LYS A 258 12.16 11.43 21.88
N ALA A 259 11.89 10.96 23.09
CA ALA A 259 12.55 11.42 24.31
C ALA A 259 14.04 11.03 24.39
N ASP A 260 14.41 9.82 23.92
CA ASP A 260 15.80 9.34 23.92
C ASP A 260 16.58 9.74 22.66
N GLY A 261 15.90 10.32 21.65
CA GLY A 261 16.49 10.80 20.40
C GLY A 261 16.68 9.73 19.33
N SER A 262 16.35 8.46 19.58
CA SER A 262 16.56 7.37 18.63
C SER A 262 15.73 7.54 17.35
N MET A 263 14.51 8.07 17.43
CA MET A 263 13.70 8.41 16.25
C MET A 263 14.40 9.45 15.37
N ALA A 264 14.98 10.49 15.96
CA ALA A 264 15.70 11.53 15.21
C ALA A 264 16.99 10.99 14.55
N GLU A 265 17.71 10.08 15.20
CA GLU A 265 18.89 9.44 14.62
C GLU A 265 18.53 8.54 13.42
N ILE A 266 17.44 7.77 13.52
CA ILE A 266 16.95 6.97 12.39
C ILE A 266 16.51 7.92 11.25
N ALA A 267 15.72 8.96 11.56
CA ALA A 267 15.27 9.91 10.54
C ALA A 267 16.43 10.60 9.80
N LYS A 268 17.49 10.94 10.52
CA LYS A 268 18.71 11.53 9.95
C LYS A 268 19.42 10.57 9.00
N THR A 269 19.41 9.27 9.29
CA THR A 269 20.01 8.24 8.42
C THR A 269 19.37 8.24 7.03
N TYR A 270 18.07 8.52 6.97
CA TYR A 270 17.27 8.50 5.73
C TYR A 270 16.91 9.90 5.21
N GLY A 271 17.42 10.98 5.83
CA GLY A 271 17.23 12.35 5.38
C GLY A 271 15.83 12.94 5.64
N VAL A 272 15.02 12.31 6.51
CA VAL A 272 13.64 12.74 6.79
C VAL A 272 13.46 13.49 8.11
N GLN A 273 14.57 13.87 8.77
CA GLN A 273 14.54 14.52 10.09
C GLN A 273 13.73 15.82 10.13
N GLU A 274 13.66 16.57 9.03
CA GLU A 274 12.89 17.83 8.97
C GLU A 274 11.38 17.62 8.86
N ALA A 275 10.97 16.41 8.49
CA ALA A 275 9.58 16.02 8.40
C ALA A 275 9.00 15.55 9.75
N LEU A 276 9.86 15.23 10.74
CA LEU A 276 9.39 14.74 12.04
C LEU A 276 8.50 15.77 12.75
N ILE A 277 7.38 15.29 13.26
CA ILE A 277 6.50 16.05 14.15
C ILE A 277 7.13 16.11 15.54
N LYS A 278 7.29 17.36 16.05
CA LYS A 278 7.95 17.68 17.32
C LYS A 278 7.08 17.36 18.53
#